data_2da27d9c30e4756f65d25cc22eb3013b
#
_entry.id   2da27d9c30e4756f65d25cc22eb3013b
#
_cell.length_a   1.000
_cell.length_b   1.000
_cell.length_c   1.000
_cell.angle_alpha   90.00
_cell.angle_beta   90.00
_cell.angle_gamma   90.00
#
_symmetry.space_group_name_H-M   'P 1'
#
loop_
_entity.id
_entity.type
_entity.pdbx_description
1 polymer ?
#
loop_
_entity_poly.entity_id
_entity_poly.type
_entity_poly.pdbx_seq_one_letter_code
_entity_poly.pdbx_strand_id
1 'polypeptide(L)'
;VDLAACGAYSPYDALKVCDTPEIFLKTGFEQRPMLYTQKHLFQALTPKSDYNPHRHGFSIEQVKRFPELLASPVVLANSPTRDDVLLAILLATDAYDTPLIAGIKPDGTGNYGGREVETNMVLSVYSRQNFIRYFALLRDMDAFVFVSGRKIEALEDLSGLPLAGNCSGLDIDRILQRPKCLG
;
A
#
# COMPACT_ATOMS: atom_id res chain seq x y z
N VAL A 1 -13.46 10.80 -2.99
CA VAL A 1 -12.70 10.41 -4.20
C VAL A 1 -13.25 11.14 -5.43
N ASP A 2 -14.57 11.09 -5.70
CA ASP A 2 -15.14 11.67 -6.92
C ASP A 2 -14.88 13.17 -7.05
N LEU A 3 -15.12 13.95 -5.98
CA LEU A 3 -14.85 15.40 -5.97
C LEU A 3 -13.36 15.73 -6.13
N ALA A 4 -12.47 14.90 -5.54
CA ALA A 4 -11.05 15.08 -5.69
C ALA A 4 -10.57 14.72 -7.11
N ALA A 5 -11.15 13.69 -7.72
CA ALA A 5 -10.86 13.32 -9.11
C ALA A 5 -11.26 14.42 -10.10
N CYS A 6 -12.29 15.22 -9.77
CA CYS A 6 -12.72 16.39 -10.55
C CYS A 6 -11.90 17.66 -10.27
N GLY A 7 -10.86 17.60 -9.42
CA GLY A 7 -10.06 18.77 -9.08
C GLY A 7 -10.75 19.77 -8.14
N ALA A 8 -11.83 19.35 -7.45
CA ALA A 8 -12.61 20.22 -6.56
C ALA A 8 -11.91 20.50 -5.20
N TYR A 9 -10.77 19.88 -4.95
CA TYR A 9 -9.95 20.09 -3.76
C TYR A 9 -8.62 20.76 -4.09
N SER A 10 -8.06 21.48 -3.13
CA SER A 10 -6.70 22.00 -3.24
C SER A 10 -5.70 20.86 -3.48
N PRO A 11 -4.73 21.01 -4.40
CA PRO A 11 -3.71 19.97 -4.63
C PRO A 11 -2.85 19.67 -3.39
N TYR A 12 -2.90 20.52 -2.37
CA TYR A 12 -2.20 20.37 -1.10
C TYR A 12 -3.05 19.71 -0.02
N ASP A 13 -4.37 19.61 -0.22
CA ASP A 13 -5.25 18.90 0.72
C ASP A 13 -5.13 17.39 0.52
N ALA A 14 -5.06 16.69 1.62
CA ALA A 14 -5.07 15.24 1.63
C ALA A 14 -6.49 14.71 1.79
N LEU A 15 -6.75 13.53 1.24
CA LEU A 15 -7.98 12.78 1.41
C LEU A 15 -7.78 11.75 2.53
N LYS A 16 -8.71 11.70 3.47
CA LYS A 16 -8.74 10.60 4.43
C LYS A 16 -9.17 9.33 3.69
N VAL A 17 -8.27 8.35 3.67
CA VAL A 17 -8.55 7.01 3.14
C VAL A 17 -9.35 6.23 4.17
N CYS A 18 -8.82 6.12 5.40
CA CYS A 18 -9.44 5.42 6.53
C CYS A 18 -8.75 5.87 7.83
N ASP A 19 -9.20 5.39 8.97
CA ASP A 19 -8.41 5.37 10.19
C ASP A 19 -7.39 4.22 10.10
N THR A 20 -6.30 4.30 10.88
CA THR A 20 -5.26 3.26 10.86
C THR A 20 -5.87 1.89 11.17
N PRO A 21 -5.82 0.92 10.23
CA PRO A 21 -6.41 -0.38 10.42
C PRO A 21 -5.71 -1.19 11.53
N GLU A 22 -6.46 -2.10 12.16
CA GLU A 22 -5.99 -2.91 13.29
C GLU A 22 -4.68 -3.65 13.02
N ILE A 23 -4.49 -4.14 11.79
CA ILE A 23 -3.26 -4.86 11.42
C ILE A 23 -2.02 -3.98 11.54
N PHE A 24 -2.11 -2.69 11.19
CA PHE A 24 -1.02 -1.74 11.37
C PHE A 24 -0.82 -1.39 12.85
N LEU A 25 -1.90 -1.23 13.63
CA LEU A 25 -1.81 -1.01 15.09
C LEU A 25 -1.08 -2.17 15.77
N LYS A 26 -1.37 -3.41 15.38
CA LYS A 26 -0.66 -4.60 15.88
C LYS A 26 0.83 -4.60 15.56
N THR A 27 1.26 -3.92 14.50
CA THR A 27 2.70 -3.76 14.20
C THR A 27 3.35 -2.59 14.94
N GLY A 28 2.56 -1.78 15.65
CA GLY A 28 3.04 -0.67 16.47
C GLY A 28 2.80 0.72 15.87
N PHE A 29 2.04 0.84 14.78
CA PHE A 29 1.58 2.14 14.29
C PHE A 29 0.64 2.78 15.30
N GLU A 30 0.70 4.11 15.45
CA GLU A 30 -0.25 4.85 16.25
C GLU A 30 -1.60 5.01 15.52
N GLN A 31 -2.67 5.17 16.32
CA GLN A 31 -4.01 5.44 15.80
C GLN A 31 -4.09 6.86 15.25
N ARG A 32 -3.99 6.99 13.95
CA ARG A 32 -4.05 8.27 13.22
C ARG A 32 -4.87 8.09 11.94
N PRO A 33 -5.39 9.18 11.32
CA PRO A 33 -5.97 9.07 9.98
C PRO A 33 -4.89 8.64 8.99
N MET A 34 -5.23 7.74 8.07
CA MET A 34 -4.42 7.46 6.89
C MET A 34 -4.80 8.43 5.79
N LEU A 35 -3.87 9.28 5.39
CA LEU A 35 -4.11 10.31 4.37
C LEU A 35 -3.42 9.97 3.05
N TYR A 36 -4.08 10.32 1.95
CA TYR A 36 -3.57 10.19 0.59
C TYR A 36 -3.66 11.54 -0.11
N THR A 37 -2.55 12.09 -0.60
CA THR A 37 -2.57 13.42 -1.19
C THR A 37 -3.28 13.42 -2.53
N GLN A 38 -3.91 14.53 -2.88
CA GLN A 38 -4.57 14.69 -4.18
C GLN A 38 -3.60 14.50 -5.34
N LYS A 39 -2.34 14.93 -5.20
CA LYS A 39 -1.29 14.70 -6.18
C LYS A 39 -1.09 13.19 -6.45
N HIS A 40 -1.01 12.38 -5.40
CA HIS A 40 -0.85 10.94 -5.52
C HIS A 40 -2.13 10.27 -6.08
N LEU A 41 -3.32 10.76 -5.69
CA LEU A 41 -4.57 10.30 -6.29
C LEU A 41 -4.59 10.57 -7.81
N PHE A 42 -4.19 11.77 -8.23
CA PHE A 42 -4.09 12.11 -9.65
C PHE A 42 -3.11 11.19 -10.39
N GLN A 43 -1.98 10.87 -9.77
CA GLN A 43 -1.01 9.92 -10.33
C GLN A 43 -1.59 8.52 -10.46
N ALA A 44 -2.37 8.08 -9.47
CA ALA A 44 -3.01 6.78 -9.47
C ALA A 44 -4.07 6.65 -10.58
N LEU A 45 -4.90 7.67 -10.77
CA LEU A 45 -6.00 7.68 -11.75
C LEU A 45 -5.54 7.94 -13.20
N THR A 46 -4.39 8.60 -13.40
CA THR A 46 -3.93 8.94 -14.75
C THR A 46 -3.29 7.72 -15.41
N PRO A 47 -3.67 7.39 -16.67
CA PRO A 47 -3.05 6.29 -17.41
C PRO A 47 -1.54 6.44 -17.55
N LYS A 48 -0.84 5.31 -17.49
CA LYS A 48 0.60 5.23 -17.75
C LYS A 48 0.88 5.56 -19.22
N SER A 49 1.94 6.31 -19.48
CA SER A 49 2.44 6.59 -20.82
C SER A 49 3.96 6.65 -20.78
N ASP A 50 4.61 6.62 -21.96
CA ASP A 50 6.07 6.73 -22.08
C ASP A 50 6.61 8.04 -21.49
N TYR A 51 5.82 9.12 -21.57
CA TYR A 51 6.14 10.43 -20.98
C TYR A 51 5.86 10.51 -19.48
N ASN A 52 5.05 9.61 -18.93
CA ASN A 52 4.64 9.59 -17.53
C ASN A 52 4.65 8.16 -16.96
N PRO A 53 5.83 7.56 -16.76
CA PRO A 53 5.97 6.17 -16.31
C PRO A 53 5.49 5.95 -14.86
N HIS A 54 5.36 7.03 -14.07
CA HIS A 54 4.90 6.99 -12.67
C HIS A 54 3.37 7.03 -12.51
N ARG A 55 2.62 6.98 -13.61
CA ARG A 55 1.15 6.92 -13.62
C ARG A 55 0.70 5.46 -13.57
N HIS A 56 -0.50 5.21 -13.04
CA HIS A 56 -0.95 3.84 -12.79
C HIS A 56 -2.25 3.47 -13.52
N GLY A 57 -3.10 4.47 -13.83
CA GLY A 57 -4.35 4.25 -14.59
C GLY A 57 -5.40 3.44 -13.85
N PHE A 58 -5.43 3.53 -12.52
CA PHE A 58 -6.47 2.87 -11.73
C PHE A 58 -7.84 3.51 -12.02
N SER A 59 -8.88 2.69 -11.98
CA SER A 59 -10.25 3.19 -12.00
C SER A 59 -10.61 3.87 -10.68
N ILE A 60 -11.59 4.76 -10.70
CA ILE A 60 -12.14 5.39 -9.49
C ILE A 60 -12.64 4.31 -8.52
N GLU A 61 -13.25 3.24 -9.01
CA GLU A 61 -13.75 2.14 -8.20
C GLU A 61 -12.62 1.35 -7.51
N GLN A 62 -11.47 1.17 -8.17
CA GLN A 62 -10.29 0.59 -7.52
C GLN A 62 -9.79 1.47 -6.39
N VAL A 63 -9.72 2.78 -6.59
CA VAL A 63 -9.29 3.73 -5.56
C VAL A 63 -10.27 3.79 -4.38
N LYS A 64 -11.57 3.72 -4.63
CA LYS A 64 -12.60 3.65 -3.57
C LYS A 64 -12.46 2.44 -2.66
N ARG A 65 -11.86 1.35 -3.17
CA ARG A 65 -11.59 0.13 -2.39
C ARG A 65 -10.33 0.19 -1.53
N PHE A 66 -9.50 1.23 -1.64
CA PHE A 66 -8.27 1.34 -0.84
C PHE A 66 -8.48 1.20 0.67
N PRO A 67 -9.55 1.75 1.30
CA PRO A 67 -9.80 1.52 2.71
C PRO A 67 -9.90 0.04 3.08
N GLU A 68 -10.66 -0.75 2.31
CA GLU A 68 -10.85 -2.18 2.53
C GLU A 68 -9.55 -2.96 2.31
N LEU A 69 -8.83 -2.63 1.24
CA LEU A 69 -7.58 -3.28 0.87
C LEU A 69 -6.49 -3.03 1.92
N LEU A 70 -6.39 -1.81 2.46
CA LEU A 70 -5.47 -1.46 3.53
C LEU A 70 -5.87 -2.10 4.86
N ALA A 71 -7.17 -2.22 5.15
CA ALA A 71 -7.63 -2.90 6.36
C ALA A 71 -7.26 -4.38 6.39
N SER A 72 -6.96 -4.97 5.23
CA SER A 72 -6.78 -6.41 5.09
C SER A 72 -5.68 -6.76 4.08
N PRO A 73 -4.43 -6.31 4.28
CA PRO A 73 -3.33 -6.58 3.36
C PRO A 73 -3.01 -8.07 3.28
N VAL A 74 -2.39 -8.48 2.18
CA VAL A 74 -1.85 -9.84 1.98
C VAL A 74 -0.53 -9.97 2.73
N VAL A 75 0.34 -8.98 2.57
CA VAL A 75 1.66 -8.92 3.21
C VAL A 75 1.93 -7.50 3.68
N LEU A 76 2.56 -7.37 4.85
CA LEU A 76 3.28 -6.17 5.26
C LEU A 76 4.78 -6.47 5.22
N ALA A 77 5.56 -5.56 4.65
CA ALA A 77 7.01 -5.73 4.53
C ALA A 77 7.75 -4.40 4.71
N ASN A 78 8.95 -4.46 5.29
CA ASN A 78 9.88 -3.34 5.29
C ASN A 78 10.27 -2.97 3.85
N SER A 79 10.31 -1.68 3.52
CA SER A 79 10.77 -1.25 2.20
C SER A 79 12.27 -1.51 2.04
N PRO A 80 12.72 -2.12 0.92
CA PRO A 80 14.14 -2.37 0.69
C PRO A 80 14.94 -1.11 0.32
N THR A 81 14.25 0.00 0.07
CA THR A 81 14.87 1.25 -0.41
C THR A 81 14.64 2.44 0.51
N ARG A 82 13.75 2.30 1.50
CA ARG A 82 13.36 3.38 2.41
C ARG A 82 13.05 2.83 3.79
N ASP A 83 13.88 3.14 4.77
CA ASP A 83 13.70 2.68 6.16
C ASP A 83 12.48 3.34 6.85
N ASP A 84 11.99 4.48 6.32
CA ASP A 84 10.83 5.21 6.84
C ASP A 84 9.48 4.77 6.23
N VAL A 85 9.44 3.66 5.49
CA VAL A 85 8.25 3.19 4.77
C VAL A 85 7.99 1.71 5.02
N LEU A 86 6.75 1.40 5.39
CA LEU A 86 6.20 0.04 5.34
C LEU A 86 5.45 -0.16 4.03
N LEU A 87 5.65 -1.31 3.40
CA LEU A 87 4.94 -1.74 2.21
C LEU A 87 3.75 -2.61 2.61
N ALA A 88 2.59 -2.37 2.01
CA ALA A 88 1.43 -3.24 2.08
C ALA A 88 1.14 -3.81 0.69
N ILE A 89 1.26 -5.12 0.52
CA ILE A 89 0.82 -5.83 -0.69
C ILE A 89 -0.66 -6.10 -0.52
N LEU A 90 -1.44 -5.66 -1.50
CA LEU A 90 -2.90 -5.62 -1.44
C LEU A 90 -3.50 -6.80 -2.21
N LEU A 91 -4.68 -7.26 -1.80
CA LEU A 91 -5.45 -8.27 -2.53
C LEU A 91 -6.18 -7.61 -3.73
N ALA A 92 -5.39 -7.07 -4.63
CA ALA A 92 -5.84 -6.42 -5.86
C ALA A 92 -4.70 -6.37 -6.88
N THR A 93 -5.05 -6.30 -8.16
CA THR A 93 -4.12 -6.20 -9.29
C THR A 93 -4.40 -4.97 -10.14
N ASP A 94 -3.43 -4.58 -10.95
CA ASP A 94 -3.62 -3.61 -12.03
C ASP A 94 -4.26 -4.27 -13.28
N ALA A 95 -4.34 -3.52 -14.37
CA ALA A 95 -4.89 -4.01 -15.66
C ALA A 95 -4.06 -5.11 -16.33
N TYR A 96 -2.88 -5.44 -15.78
CA TYR A 96 -1.96 -6.48 -16.27
C TYR A 96 -1.81 -7.63 -15.25
N ASP A 97 -2.79 -7.79 -14.37
CA ASP A 97 -2.82 -8.78 -13.30
C ASP A 97 -1.62 -8.70 -12.33
N THR A 98 -0.93 -7.54 -12.28
CA THR A 98 0.20 -7.34 -11.39
C THR A 98 -0.29 -6.87 -10.01
N PRO A 99 0.12 -7.52 -8.90
CA PRO A 99 -0.30 -7.14 -7.55
C PRO A 99 0.02 -5.69 -7.20
N LEU A 100 -0.91 -5.04 -6.49
CA LEU A 100 -0.76 -3.67 -6.02
C LEU A 100 0.03 -3.61 -4.71
N ILE A 101 0.87 -2.60 -4.60
CA ILE A 101 1.68 -2.28 -3.42
C ILE A 101 1.34 -0.87 -2.96
N ALA A 102 1.04 -0.70 -1.68
CA ALA A 102 0.92 0.62 -1.05
C ALA A 102 2.16 0.89 -0.17
N GLY A 103 2.76 2.05 -0.32
CA GLY A 103 3.82 2.53 0.58
C GLY A 103 3.22 3.41 1.67
N ILE A 104 3.43 3.04 2.93
CA ILE A 104 2.88 3.74 4.10
C ILE A 104 4.03 4.31 4.93
N LYS A 105 3.98 5.61 5.17
CA LYS A 105 4.90 6.30 6.08
C LYS A 105 4.17 6.63 7.39
N PRO A 106 4.60 6.09 8.54
CA PRO A 106 4.09 6.48 9.85
C PRO A 106 4.55 7.89 10.22
N ASP A 107 3.93 8.45 11.24
CA ASP A 107 4.38 9.66 11.94
C ASP A 107 4.63 10.88 11.03
N GLY A 108 3.85 10.99 9.97
CA GLY A 108 3.87 12.15 9.09
C GLY A 108 2.91 13.25 9.55
N THR A 109 2.97 14.39 8.85
CA THR A 109 1.97 15.45 8.93
C THR A 109 1.34 15.69 7.56
N GLY A 110 0.10 16.09 7.54
CA GLY A 110 -0.63 16.40 6.31
C GLY A 110 -1.75 17.38 6.52
N ASN A 111 -2.12 18.13 5.48
CA ASN A 111 -3.27 19.02 5.52
C ASN A 111 -4.56 18.23 5.27
N TYR A 112 -5.49 18.29 6.22
CA TYR A 112 -6.80 17.68 6.11
C TYR A 112 -7.86 18.63 6.68
N GLY A 113 -8.84 18.98 5.83
CA GLY A 113 -9.90 19.92 6.20
C GLY A 113 -9.37 21.30 6.58
N GLY A 114 -8.32 21.78 5.92
CA GLY A 114 -7.70 23.10 6.16
C GLY A 114 -6.86 23.17 7.43
N ARG A 115 -6.49 22.04 8.03
CA ARG A 115 -5.65 21.97 9.23
C ARG A 115 -4.53 20.96 9.03
N GLU A 116 -3.36 21.25 9.60
CA GLU A 116 -2.30 20.26 9.73
C GLU A 116 -2.67 19.24 10.80
N VAL A 117 -2.55 17.95 10.46
CA VAL A 117 -2.84 16.84 11.36
C VAL A 117 -1.72 15.82 11.29
N GLU A 118 -1.47 15.12 12.39
CA GLU A 118 -0.63 13.93 12.41
C GLU A 118 -1.32 12.79 11.64
N THR A 119 -0.56 12.05 10.87
CA THR A 119 -1.09 11.04 9.95
C THR A 119 -0.13 9.89 9.72
N ASN A 120 -0.69 8.74 9.37
CA ASN A 120 0.05 7.69 8.67
C ASN A 120 -0.18 7.90 7.16
N MET A 121 0.82 8.42 6.46
CA MET A 121 0.67 8.87 5.09
C MET A 121 0.75 7.70 4.11
N VAL A 122 -0.27 7.52 3.28
CA VAL A 122 -0.20 6.67 2.09
C VAL A 122 0.56 7.45 1.01
N LEU A 123 1.81 7.08 0.76
CA LEU A 123 2.69 7.80 -0.16
C LEU A 123 2.37 7.51 -1.62
N SER A 124 2.08 6.24 -1.92
CA SER A 124 1.79 5.77 -3.27
C SER A 124 1.08 4.44 -3.23
N VAL A 125 0.27 4.17 -4.27
CA VAL A 125 -0.22 2.84 -4.59
C VAL A 125 0.21 2.57 -6.02
N TYR A 126 0.90 1.45 -6.27
CA TYR A 126 1.49 1.13 -7.55
C TYR A 126 1.60 -0.38 -7.77
N SER A 127 1.75 -0.80 -9.00
CA SER A 127 2.20 -2.13 -9.38
C SER A 127 3.66 -2.11 -9.78
N ARG A 128 4.34 -3.25 -9.69
CA ARG A 128 5.75 -3.36 -10.03
C ARG A 128 6.00 -4.46 -11.05
N GLN A 129 6.59 -4.09 -12.17
CA GLN A 129 7.08 -5.08 -13.13
C GLN A 129 8.03 -6.08 -12.45
N ASN A 130 8.00 -7.33 -12.88
CA ASN A 130 8.75 -8.42 -12.27
C ASN A 130 8.40 -8.62 -10.77
N PHE A 131 7.12 -8.53 -10.41
CA PHE A 131 6.63 -8.63 -9.04
C PHE A 131 7.17 -9.89 -8.33
N ILE A 132 7.22 -11.04 -8.99
CA ILE A 132 7.78 -12.30 -8.43
C ILE A 132 9.22 -12.12 -7.93
N ARG A 133 10.09 -11.50 -8.73
CA ARG A 133 11.49 -11.26 -8.32
C ARG A 133 11.56 -10.28 -7.15
N TYR A 134 10.67 -9.30 -7.16
CA TYR A 134 10.60 -8.35 -6.06
C TYR A 134 10.10 -9.00 -4.77
N PHE A 135 9.09 -9.86 -4.86
CA PHE A 135 8.56 -10.60 -3.73
C PHE A 135 9.63 -11.56 -3.14
N ALA A 136 10.37 -12.27 -3.99
CA ALA A 136 11.49 -13.10 -3.59
C ALA A 136 12.61 -12.26 -2.91
N LEU A 137 12.92 -11.07 -3.44
CA LEU A 137 13.87 -10.16 -2.82
C LEU A 137 13.44 -9.75 -1.40
N LEU A 138 12.16 -9.42 -1.19
CA LEU A 138 11.64 -9.08 0.15
C LEU A 138 11.82 -10.24 1.12
N ARG A 139 11.58 -11.48 0.68
CA ARG A 139 11.83 -12.69 1.47
C ARG A 139 13.30 -12.84 1.80
N ASP A 140 14.19 -12.77 0.81
CA ASP A 140 15.64 -13.00 0.94
C ASP A 140 16.30 -11.94 1.83
N MET A 141 15.69 -10.74 1.93
CA MET A 141 16.08 -9.66 2.85
C MET A 141 15.47 -9.79 4.26
N ASP A 142 14.70 -10.83 4.53
CA ASP A 142 13.91 -10.96 5.77
C ASP A 142 13.05 -9.73 6.05
N ALA A 143 12.45 -9.18 4.98
CA ALA A 143 11.71 -7.93 5.05
C ALA A 143 10.25 -8.10 5.51
N PHE A 144 9.71 -9.33 5.53
CA PHE A 144 8.32 -9.54 5.89
C PHE A 144 8.05 -9.23 7.36
N VAL A 145 7.04 -8.41 7.59
CA VAL A 145 6.51 -8.04 8.91
C VAL A 145 5.28 -8.87 9.24
N PHE A 146 4.46 -9.15 8.24
CA PHE A 146 3.24 -9.95 8.34
C PHE A 146 2.94 -10.61 7.00
N VAL A 147 2.46 -11.85 7.02
CA VAL A 147 1.97 -12.58 5.84
C VAL A 147 0.65 -13.26 6.18
N SER A 148 -0.40 -13.04 5.39
CA SER A 148 -1.66 -13.76 5.53
C SER A 148 -1.69 -14.98 4.61
N GLY A 149 -1.68 -16.18 5.19
CA GLY A 149 -1.64 -17.43 4.44
C GLY A 149 -2.82 -17.58 3.47
N ARG A 150 -4.03 -17.37 3.94
CA ARG A 150 -5.23 -17.45 3.10
C ARG A 150 -5.25 -16.43 1.96
N LYS A 151 -4.72 -15.23 2.20
CA LYS A 151 -4.74 -14.17 1.19
C LYS A 151 -3.60 -14.29 0.20
N ILE A 152 -2.49 -14.93 0.55
CA ILE A 152 -1.42 -15.19 -0.41
C ILE A 152 -1.91 -16.14 -1.50
N GLU A 153 -2.66 -17.19 -1.13
CA GLU A 153 -3.30 -18.10 -2.09
C GLU A 153 -4.31 -17.37 -2.97
N ALA A 154 -5.19 -16.55 -2.37
CA ALA A 154 -6.14 -15.74 -3.13
C ALA A 154 -5.46 -14.74 -4.07
N LEU A 155 -4.30 -14.20 -3.72
CA LEU A 155 -3.52 -13.32 -4.59
C LEU A 155 -2.83 -14.11 -5.72
N GLU A 156 -2.40 -15.34 -5.48
CA GLU A 156 -1.93 -16.25 -6.52
C GLU A 156 -3.02 -16.51 -7.56
N ASP A 157 -4.23 -16.86 -7.11
CA ASP A 157 -5.38 -17.10 -7.99
C ASP A 157 -5.72 -15.85 -8.82
N LEU A 158 -5.67 -14.67 -8.20
CA LEU A 158 -5.99 -13.39 -8.84
C LEU A 158 -4.94 -12.95 -9.87
N SER A 159 -3.66 -13.18 -9.58
CA SER A 159 -2.53 -12.67 -10.38
C SER A 159 -1.90 -13.72 -11.30
N GLY A 160 -2.20 -15.00 -11.08
CA GLY A 160 -1.52 -16.12 -11.75
C GLY A 160 -0.05 -16.30 -11.37
N LEU A 161 0.41 -15.66 -10.28
CA LEU A 161 1.81 -15.67 -9.87
C LEU A 161 2.06 -16.65 -8.72
N PRO A 162 3.11 -17.51 -8.74
CA PRO A 162 3.41 -18.48 -7.68
C PRO A 162 4.05 -17.77 -6.47
N LEU A 163 3.25 -17.31 -5.50
CA LEU A 163 3.68 -16.53 -4.34
C LEU A 163 3.84 -17.37 -3.07
N ALA A 164 2.97 -18.36 -2.85
CA ALA A 164 2.93 -19.16 -1.61
C ALA A 164 4.24 -19.91 -1.36
N GLY A 165 4.90 -20.40 -2.41
CA GLY A 165 6.21 -21.04 -2.31
C GLY A 165 7.28 -20.14 -1.69
N ASN A 166 7.17 -18.81 -1.88
CA ASN A 166 8.07 -17.82 -1.28
C ASN A 166 7.79 -17.55 0.21
N CYS A 167 6.67 -18.06 0.75
CA CYS A 167 6.31 -17.92 2.15
C CYS A 167 6.55 -19.22 2.96
N SER A 168 7.14 -20.24 2.34
CA SER A 168 7.45 -21.52 3.01
C SER A 168 8.36 -21.29 4.21
N GLY A 169 8.00 -21.90 5.36
CA GLY A 169 8.76 -21.78 6.60
C GLY A 169 8.52 -20.53 7.43
N LEU A 170 7.66 -19.59 6.96
CA LEU A 170 7.26 -18.44 7.76
C LEU A 170 6.12 -18.80 8.73
N ASP A 171 6.07 -18.13 9.86
CA ASP A 171 4.95 -18.20 10.80
C ASP A 171 3.83 -17.27 10.31
N ILE A 172 3.05 -17.75 9.33
CA ILE A 172 2.00 -17.00 8.66
C ILE A 172 0.86 -16.62 9.63
N ASP A 173 0.12 -15.56 9.28
CA ASP A 173 -0.98 -14.97 10.06
C ASP A 173 -0.55 -14.40 11.41
N ARG A 174 0.76 -14.17 11.62
CA ARG A 174 1.35 -13.52 12.78
C ARG A 174 2.23 -12.34 12.40
N ILE A 175 2.50 -11.48 13.38
CA ILE A 175 3.52 -10.43 13.23
C ILE A 175 4.88 -11.09 13.42
N LEU A 176 5.71 -11.07 12.36
CA LEU A 176 7.03 -11.69 12.31
C LEU A 176 8.10 -10.81 12.96
N GLN A 177 7.98 -9.49 12.78
CA GLN A 177 8.91 -8.52 13.31
C GLN A 177 8.27 -7.13 13.39
N ARG A 178 8.90 -6.22 14.14
CA ARG A 178 8.52 -4.81 14.17
C ARG A 178 8.97 -4.11 12.86
N PRO A 179 8.13 -3.24 12.26
CA PRO A 179 8.53 -2.45 11.11
C PRO A 179 9.74 -1.54 11.42
N LYS A 180 10.71 -1.47 10.52
CA LYS A 180 11.88 -0.58 10.64
C LYS A 180 11.49 0.88 10.72
N CYS A 181 10.41 1.27 10.04
CA CYS A 181 9.93 2.65 10.00
C CYS A 181 9.40 3.18 11.35
N LEU A 182 9.32 2.34 12.38
CA LEU A 182 8.89 2.72 13.74
C LEU A 182 10.08 2.85 14.73
N GLY A 183 11.31 2.77 14.23
CA GLY A 183 12.54 2.98 15.01
C GLY A 183 12.89 1.81 15.93
#